data_e6cb50f23c34783a58cb0222ad221612
#
_entry.id   e6cb50f23c34783a58cb0222ad221612
#
_cell.length_a   1.000
_cell.length_b   1.000
_cell.length_c   1.000
_cell.angle_alpha   90.00
_cell.angle_beta   90.00
_cell.angle_gamma   90.00
#
_symmetry.space_group_name_H-M   'P 1'
#
loop_
_entity.id
_entity.type
_entity.pdbx_description
1 polymer ?
#
loop_
_entity_poly.entity_id
_entity_poly.type
_entity_poly.pdbx_seq_one_letter_code
_entity_poly.pdbx_strand_id
1 'polypeptide(L)'
;MKKWFIVILIIVGGQRLFAQNAKPANPVIDSVKAKWGKVKNVNGTKMISSNNIIENIGLSNEYSVLVTAIEDAGLTETFKSKGPITLFAPTNQAFEKLPAGELDTLLKPNHKLDLNYLITSHAIVGSLSVRDIQRKINSNKGEATFRTIAGTTLIAKIDANRNIVLIDDNGGESIISKFDIQQSNGMLHIVNSVLVPKTKSI
;
A
#
# COMPACT_ATOMS: atom_id res chain seq x y z
N MET A 1 46.95 -74.48 -12.74
CA MET A 1 46.52 -73.41 -13.62
C MET A 1 45.07 -73.02 -13.22
N LYS A 2 44.90 -72.04 -12.33
CA LYS A 2 43.57 -71.56 -11.88
C LYS A 2 43.29 -70.24 -12.52
N LYS A 3 42.30 -70.18 -13.40
CA LYS A 3 41.83 -68.96 -14.06
C LYS A 3 40.86 -68.24 -13.13
N TRP A 4 41.20 -67.06 -12.71
CA TRP A 4 40.30 -66.15 -11.97
C TRP A 4 39.48 -65.33 -12.96
N PHE A 5 38.15 -65.47 -12.88
CA PHE A 5 37.21 -64.56 -13.60
C PHE A 5 36.94 -63.42 -12.68
N ILE A 6 37.31 -62.19 -13.12
CA ILE A 6 36.93 -60.98 -12.46
C ILE A 6 35.56 -60.61 -13.03
N VAL A 7 34.51 -60.60 -12.18
CA VAL A 7 33.19 -60.10 -12.50
C VAL A 7 33.20 -58.62 -12.17
N ILE A 8 33.17 -57.79 -13.22
CA ILE A 8 32.98 -56.32 -13.05
C ILE A 8 31.50 -56.07 -12.90
N LEU A 9 31.10 -55.67 -11.70
CA LEU A 9 29.74 -55.24 -11.39
C LEU A 9 29.58 -53.76 -11.82
N ILE A 10 28.94 -53.53 -12.96
CA ILE A 10 28.58 -52.17 -13.40
C ILE A 10 27.36 -51.72 -12.61
N ILE A 11 27.58 -50.86 -11.62
CA ILE A 11 26.49 -50.18 -10.92
C ILE A 11 26.01 -49.03 -11.83
N VAL A 12 24.90 -49.24 -12.53
CA VAL A 12 24.18 -48.19 -13.24
C VAL A 12 23.43 -47.37 -12.20
N GLY A 13 24.03 -46.27 -11.77
CA GLY A 13 23.40 -45.28 -10.91
C GLY A 13 22.27 -44.59 -11.67
N GLY A 14 21.04 -45.02 -11.41
CA GLY A 14 19.85 -44.32 -11.91
C GLY A 14 19.72 -42.95 -11.28
N GLN A 15 20.15 -41.91 -11.97
CA GLN A 15 19.81 -40.55 -11.63
C GLN A 15 18.31 -40.34 -11.88
N ARG A 16 17.53 -40.30 -10.82
CA ARG A 16 16.14 -39.86 -10.88
C ARG A 16 16.15 -38.34 -11.14
N LEU A 17 15.99 -37.94 -12.38
CA LEU A 17 15.59 -36.60 -12.78
C LEU A 17 14.21 -36.33 -12.14
N PHE A 18 14.19 -35.57 -11.07
CA PHE A 18 12.97 -34.92 -10.61
C PHE A 18 12.60 -33.86 -11.65
N ALA A 19 11.79 -34.28 -12.61
CA ALA A 19 11.10 -33.31 -13.47
C ALA A 19 10.21 -32.47 -12.55
N GLN A 20 10.63 -31.24 -12.29
CA GLN A 20 9.79 -30.25 -11.69
C GLN A 20 8.57 -30.08 -12.59
N ASN A 21 7.39 -30.41 -12.08
CA ASN A 21 6.10 -30.10 -12.70
C ASN A 21 5.89 -28.56 -12.71
N ALA A 22 6.68 -27.87 -13.49
CA ALA A 22 6.38 -26.50 -13.86
C ALA A 22 5.15 -26.56 -14.77
N LYS A 23 4.02 -26.06 -14.28
CA LYS A 23 2.81 -25.88 -15.09
C LYS A 23 3.22 -25.12 -16.35
N PRO A 24 2.92 -25.62 -17.57
CA PRO A 24 3.35 -24.96 -18.79
C PRO A 24 2.82 -23.53 -18.80
N ALA A 25 3.70 -22.55 -18.96
CA ALA A 25 3.35 -21.17 -19.14
C ALA A 25 2.45 -21.05 -20.37
N ASN A 26 1.26 -20.47 -20.21
CA ASN A 26 0.41 -20.15 -21.35
C ASN A 26 0.79 -18.74 -21.82
N PRO A 27 1.52 -18.60 -22.95
CA PRO A 27 2.09 -17.32 -23.37
C PRO A 27 1.03 -16.24 -23.63
N VAL A 28 -0.20 -16.63 -23.95
CA VAL A 28 -1.31 -15.69 -24.14
C VAL A 28 -1.82 -15.18 -22.79
N ILE A 29 -1.98 -16.07 -21.81
CA ILE A 29 -2.44 -15.66 -20.46
C ILE A 29 -1.36 -14.84 -19.74
N ASP A 30 -0.09 -15.21 -19.93
CA ASP A 30 1.02 -14.48 -19.29
C ASP A 30 1.24 -13.11 -19.93
N SER A 31 1.05 -12.97 -21.23
CA SER A 31 1.10 -11.68 -21.91
C SER A 31 -0.07 -10.75 -21.54
N VAL A 32 -1.27 -11.32 -21.37
CA VAL A 32 -2.45 -10.57 -20.89
C VAL A 32 -2.25 -10.14 -19.43
N LYS A 33 -1.77 -11.02 -18.55
CA LYS A 33 -1.43 -10.67 -17.15
C LYS A 33 -0.33 -9.61 -17.08
N ALA A 34 0.69 -9.68 -17.93
CA ALA A 34 1.74 -8.67 -18.01
C ALA A 34 1.20 -7.30 -18.46
N LYS A 35 0.19 -7.29 -19.35
CA LYS A 35 -0.43 -6.06 -19.85
C LYS A 35 -1.34 -5.37 -18.84
N TRP A 36 -2.08 -6.14 -18.03
CA TRP A 36 -3.11 -5.60 -17.12
C TRP A 36 -2.65 -5.54 -15.65
N GLY A 37 -1.48 -6.09 -15.30
CA GLY A 37 -1.00 -6.13 -13.92
C GLY A 37 -1.86 -7.04 -13.01
N LYS A 38 -1.63 -6.92 -11.70
CA LYS A 38 -2.42 -7.63 -10.69
C LYS A 38 -3.72 -6.87 -10.42
N VAL A 39 -4.84 -7.58 -10.37
CA VAL A 39 -6.15 -7.01 -9.99
C VAL A 39 -6.45 -7.35 -8.54
N LYS A 40 -6.80 -6.35 -7.73
CA LYS A 40 -7.29 -6.51 -6.37
C LYS A 40 -8.69 -5.93 -6.25
N ASN A 41 -9.65 -6.73 -5.75
CA ASN A 41 -10.99 -6.23 -5.45
C ASN A 41 -10.96 -5.52 -4.09
N VAL A 42 -11.36 -4.27 -4.07
CA VAL A 42 -11.46 -3.43 -2.88
C VAL A 42 -12.90 -2.91 -2.80
N ASN A 43 -13.67 -3.46 -1.87
CA ASN A 43 -15.09 -3.09 -1.67
C ASN A 43 -15.92 -3.09 -2.97
N GLY A 44 -15.75 -4.14 -3.81
CA GLY A 44 -16.44 -4.25 -5.10
C GLY A 44 -15.73 -3.57 -6.28
N THR A 45 -14.81 -2.66 -6.05
CA THR A 45 -14.02 -1.98 -7.09
C THR A 45 -12.78 -2.77 -7.45
N LYS A 46 -12.56 -3.01 -8.74
CA LYS A 46 -11.34 -3.67 -9.25
C LYS A 46 -10.24 -2.64 -9.45
N MET A 47 -9.27 -2.62 -8.54
CA MET A 47 -8.05 -1.82 -8.67
C MET A 47 -6.96 -2.63 -9.35
N ILE A 48 -6.23 -2.00 -10.27
CA ILE A 48 -5.26 -2.65 -11.17
C ILE A 48 -3.87 -2.10 -10.88
N SER A 49 -2.88 -2.98 -10.69
CA SER A 49 -1.53 -2.55 -10.31
C SER A 49 -0.76 -1.81 -11.43
N SER A 50 -1.25 -1.82 -12.66
CA SER A 50 -0.72 -1.00 -13.76
C SER A 50 -1.22 0.45 -13.73
N ASN A 51 -2.29 0.74 -12.99
CA ASN A 51 -2.80 2.08 -12.76
C ASN A 51 -2.02 2.78 -11.65
N ASN A 52 -1.93 4.11 -11.71
CA ASN A 52 -1.41 4.91 -10.62
C ASN A 52 -2.46 5.09 -9.50
N ILE A 53 -2.04 5.73 -8.39
CA ILE A 53 -2.89 5.94 -7.21
C ILE A 53 -4.19 6.68 -7.58
N ILE A 54 -4.10 7.79 -8.34
CA ILE A 54 -5.26 8.62 -8.72
C ILE A 54 -6.22 7.83 -9.62
N GLU A 55 -5.70 7.10 -10.61
CA GLU A 55 -6.53 6.28 -11.49
C GLU A 55 -7.32 5.22 -10.73
N ASN A 56 -6.70 4.57 -9.75
CA ASN A 56 -7.38 3.52 -8.98
C ASN A 56 -8.39 4.07 -7.97
N ILE A 57 -8.07 5.11 -7.19
CA ILE A 57 -9.06 5.69 -6.25
C ILE A 57 -10.23 6.34 -6.99
N GLY A 58 -10.01 6.89 -8.19
CA GLY A 58 -11.05 7.45 -9.05
C GLY A 58 -12.04 6.42 -9.61
N LEU A 59 -11.74 5.11 -9.54
CA LEU A 59 -12.66 4.04 -9.96
C LEU A 59 -13.80 3.80 -8.97
N SER A 60 -13.71 4.32 -7.76
CA SER A 60 -14.67 4.04 -6.68
C SER A 60 -15.24 5.30 -6.06
N ASN A 61 -16.56 5.36 -5.95
CA ASN A 61 -17.24 6.45 -5.26
C ASN A 61 -16.90 6.56 -3.77
N GLU A 62 -16.34 5.48 -3.16
CA GLU A 62 -15.93 5.48 -1.75
C GLU A 62 -14.78 6.46 -1.43
N TYR A 63 -14.04 6.89 -2.47
CA TYR A 63 -12.91 7.81 -2.33
C TYR A 63 -13.16 9.17 -3.01
N SER A 64 -14.43 9.49 -3.36
CA SER A 64 -14.75 10.72 -4.07
C SER A 64 -14.31 11.98 -3.30
N VAL A 65 -14.49 12.00 -1.97
CA VAL A 65 -14.03 13.09 -1.10
C VAL A 65 -12.51 13.22 -1.15
N LEU A 66 -11.78 12.10 -1.08
CA LEU A 66 -10.31 12.10 -1.17
C LEU A 66 -9.83 12.60 -2.53
N VAL A 67 -10.47 12.17 -3.63
CA VAL A 67 -10.15 12.65 -4.99
C VAL A 67 -10.33 14.15 -5.10
N THR A 68 -11.49 14.67 -4.68
CA THR A 68 -11.76 16.12 -4.64
C THR A 68 -10.74 16.86 -3.78
N ALA A 69 -10.42 16.34 -2.60
CA ALA A 69 -9.44 16.95 -1.70
C ALA A 69 -8.02 17.00 -2.32
N ILE A 70 -7.62 15.95 -3.04
CA ILE A 70 -6.33 15.90 -3.77
C ILE A 70 -6.31 16.95 -4.90
N GLU A 71 -7.41 17.09 -5.64
CA GLU A 71 -7.56 18.06 -6.73
C GLU A 71 -7.52 19.49 -6.21
N ASP A 72 -8.33 19.83 -5.20
CA ASP A 72 -8.41 21.15 -4.59
C ASP A 72 -7.09 21.55 -3.90
N ALA A 73 -6.39 20.59 -3.29
CA ALA A 73 -5.05 20.79 -2.74
C ALA A 73 -3.96 21.01 -3.83
N GLY A 74 -4.27 20.76 -5.11
CA GLY A 74 -3.31 20.84 -6.21
C GLY A 74 -2.26 19.72 -6.21
N LEU A 75 -2.62 18.54 -5.70
CA LEU A 75 -1.71 17.40 -5.51
C LEU A 75 -1.87 16.31 -6.58
N THR A 76 -2.75 16.49 -7.56
CA THR A 76 -3.03 15.50 -8.60
C THR A 76 -1.76 14.99 -9.28
N GLU A 77 -0.89 15.88 -9.73
CA GLU A 77 0.36 15.50 -10.41
C GLU A 77 1.36 14.84 -9.46
N THR A 78 1.36 15.23 -8.17
CA THR A 78 2.18 14.58 -7.14
C THR A 78 1.82 13.10 -7.01
N PHE A 79 0.52 12.78 -6.92
CA PHE A 79 0.04 11.41 -6.77
C PHE A 79 -0.07 10.63 -8.09
N LYS A 80 0.05 11.28 -9.24
CA LYS A 80 0.26 10.65 -10.56
C LYS A 80 1.72 10.37 -10.87
N SER A 81 2.66 11.06 -10.22
CA SER A 81 4.09 10.95 -10.50
C SER A 81 4.62 9.53 -10.35
N LYS A 82 5.81 9.26 -10.88
CA LYS A 82 6.41 7.91 -10.89
C LYS A 82 6.71 7.34 -9.50
N GLY A 83 6.58 8.09 -8.42
CA GLY A 83 6.76 7.63 -7.03
C GLY A 83 8.14 7.04 -6.73
N PRO A 84 8.30 6.08 -5.85
CA PRO A 84 7.24 5.37 -5.13
C PRO A 84 6.64 6.16 -3.94
N ILE A 85 5.33 6.08 -3.79
CA ILE A 85 4.58 6.68 -2.69
C ILE A 85 3.70 5.62 -2.03
N THR A 86 3.63 5.62 -0.70
CA THR A 86 2.59 4.88 0.03
C THR A 86 1.55 5.87 0.50
N LEU A 87 0.30 5.70 0.04
CA LEU A 87 -0.84 6.50 0.46
C LEU A 87 -1.73 5.71 1.43
N PHE A 88 -1.99 6.27 2.59
CA PHE A 88 -3.02 5.82 3.53
C PHE A 88 -4.31 6.57 3.19
N ALA A 89 -5.17 5.94 2.39
CA ALA A 89 -6.35 6.58 1.79
C ALA A 89 -7.56 6.47 2.72
N PRO A 90 -8.07 7.56 3.26
CA PRO A 90 -9.33 7.60 3.97
C PRO A 90 -10.50 7.44 3.01
N THR A 91 -11.52 6.66 3.42
CA THR A 91 -12.81 6.57 2.71
C THR A 91 -13.67 7.80 2.99
N ASN A 92 -14.76 7.99 2.23
CA ASN A 92 -15.76 9.03 2.54
C ASN A 92 -16.26 8.90 3.98
N GLN A 93 -16.52 7.67 4.47
CA GLN A 93 -16.90 7.41 5.86
C GLN A 93 -15.82 7.82 6.88
N ALA A 94 -14.54 7.80 6.48
CA ALA A 94 -13.48 8.30 7.35
C ALA A 94 -13.53 9.82 7.48
N PHE A 95 -13.85 10.54 6.40
CA PHE A 95 -14.05 11.99 6.42
C PHE A 95 -15.29 12.42 7.22
N GLU A 96 -16.36 11.62 7.21
CA GLU A 96 -17.57 11.86 8.02
C GLU A 96 -17.31 11.85 9.54
N LYS A 97 -16.18 11.28 9.99
CA LYS A 97 -15.77 11.29 11.39
C LYS A 97 -15.08 12.58 11.84
N LEU A 98 -14.72 13.45 10.90
CA LEU A 98 -14.19 14.75 11.25
C LEU A 98 -15.26 15.58 12.01
N PRO A 99 -14.85 16.52 12.86
CA PRO A 99 -15.77 17.46 13.49
C PRO A 99 -16.67 18.14 12.47
N ALA A 100 -17.92 18.42 12.87
CA ALA A 100 -18.90 19.04 11.98
C ALA A 100 -18.39 20.35 11.38
N GLY A 101 -18.45 20.47 10.04
CA GLY A 101 -18.01 21.64 9.29
C GLY A 101 -16.50 21.75 9.05
N GLU A 102 -15.69 20.84 9.59
CA GLU A 102 -14.24 20.86 9.36
C GLU A 102 -13.91 20.53 7.90
N LEU A 103 -14.50 19.48 7.34
CA LEU A 103 -14.31 19.14 5.93
C LEU A 103 -14.73 20.29 5.00
N ASP A 104 -15.93 20.87 5.24
CA ASP A 104 -16.43 21.99 4.46
C ASP A 104 -15.51 23.22 4.53
N THR A 105 -14.83 23.40 5.67
CA THR A 105 -13.86 24.48 5.85
C THR A 105 -12.58 24.19 5.07
N LEU A 106 -12.05 22.97 5.17
CA LEU A 106 -10.83 22.55 4.48
C LEU A 106 -10.97 22.60 2.93
N LEU A 107 -12.17 22.33 2.41
CA LEU A 107 -12.44 22.36 0.97
C LEU A 107 -12.62 23.80 0.42
N LYS A 108 -12.62 24.84 1.27
CA LYS A 108 -12.68 26.21 0.77
C LYS A 108 -11.36 26.64 0.15
N PRO A 109 -11.37 27.46 -0.93
CA PRO A 109 -10.14 27.87 -1.64
C PRO A 109 -9.09 28.56 -0.77
N ASN A 110 -9.50 29.28 0.29
CA ASN A 110 -8.61 29.94 1.22
C ASN A 110 -7.91 28.97 2.20
N HIS A 111 -8.34 27.71 2.29
CA HIS A 111 -7.74 26.64 3.10
C HIS A 111 -6.93 25.62 2.26
N LYS A 112 -6.60 25.97 1.01
CA LYS A 112 -5.84 25.09 0.12
C LYS A 112 -4.52 24.57 0.73
N LEU A 113 -3.81 25.41 1.48
CA LEU A 113 -2.55 25.00 2.13
C LEU A 113 -2.79 24.02 3.28
N ASP A 114 -3.86 24.24 4.06
CA ASP A 114 -4.24 23.34 5.15
C ASP A 114 -4.66 21.98 4.60
N LEU A 115 -5.46 21.99 3.51
CA LEU A 115 -5.86 20.78 2.80
C LEU A 115 -4.64 20.03 2.22
N ASN A 116 -3.71 20.74 1.60
CA ASN A 116 -2.47 20.17 1.08
C ASN A 116 -1.67 19.51 2.22
N TYR A 117 -1.55 20.19 3.37
CA TYR A 117 -0.87 19.68 4.55
C TYR A 117 -1.55 18.43 5.11
N LEU A 118 -2.90 18.44 5.19
CA LEU A 118 -3.69 17.28 5.60
C LEU A 118 -3.43 16.08 4.66
N ILE A 119 -3.61 16.27 3.35
CA ILE A 119 -3.48 15.16 2.38
C ILE A 119 -2.05 14.61 2.33
N THR A 120 -1.04 15.49 2.37
CA THR A 120 0.37 15.04 2.37
C THR A 120 0.80 14.38 3.69
N SER A 121 0.06 14.60 4.78
CA SER A 121 0.23 13.86 6.04
C SER A 121 -0.24 12.40 5.97
N HIS A 122 -1.06 12.05 4.96
CA HIS A 122 -1.47 10.67 4.70
C HIS A 122 -0.51 9.91 3.79
N ALA A 123 0.57 10.51 3.35
CA ALA A 123 1.47 9.91 2.38
C ALA A 123 2.92 9.88 2.88
N ILE A 124 3.62 8.79 2.58
CA ILE A 124 5.05 8.62 2.84
C ILE A 124 5.78 8.27 1.56
N VAL A 125 7.04 8.68 1.45
CA VAL A 125 7.91 8.30 0.34
C VAL A 125 8.30 6.83 0.48
N GLY A 126 8.20 6.07 -0.60
CA GLY A 126 8.49 4.65 -0.62
C GLY A 126 7.25 3.78 -0.84
N SER A 127 7.45 2.55 -1.27
CA SER A 127 6.39 1.55 -1.44
C SER A 127 6.47 0.55 -0.28
N LEU A 128 5.69 0.78 0.77
CA LEU A 128 5.68 -0.03 1.99
C LEU A 128 4.49 -1.00 1.98
N SER A 129 4.77 -2.29 2.06
CA SER A 129 3.74 -3.29 2.35
C SER A 129 3.42 -3.35 3.84
N VAL A 130 2.27 -3.93 4.20
CA VAL A 130 1.92 -4.21 5.60
C VAL A 130 3.01 -5.05 6.27
N ARG A 131 3.62 -5.99 5.55
CA ARG A 131 4.74 -6.79 6.07
C ARG A 131 5.96 -5.92 6.42
N ASP A 132 6.27 -4.90 5.63
CA ASP A 132 7.39 -3.98 5.90
C ASP A 132 7.09 -3.12 7.12
N ILE A 133 5.85 -2.62 7.24
CA ILE A 133 5.38 -1.88 8.42
C ILE A 133 5.48 -2.76 9.66
N GLN A 134 4.94 -3.99 9.64
CA GLN A 134 4.99 -4.94 10.77
C GLN A 134 6.43 -5.29 11.16
N ARG A 135 7.31 -5.53 10.18
CA ARG A 135 8.73 -5.80 10.45
C ARG A 135 9.37 -4.63 11.18
N LYS A 136 9.07 -3.40 10.76
CA LYS A 136 9.60 -2.19 11.39
C LYS A 136 9.05 -2.00 12.81
N ILE A 137 7.77 -2.29 13.04
CA ILE A 137 7.16 -2.30 14.38
C ILE A 137 7.88 -3.30 15.30
N ASN A 138 8.03 -4.55 14.83
CA ASN A 138 8.64 -5.61 15.63
C ASN A 138 10.12 -5.34 15.95
N SER A 139 10.87 -4.73 15.02
CA SER A 139 12.29 -4.38 15.25
C SER A 139 12.48 -3.17 16.16
N ASN A 140 11.45 -2.35 16.37
CA ASN A 140 11.52 -1.11 17.13
C ASN A 140 10.64 -1.14 18.40
N LYS A 141 10.67 -2.24 19.15
CA LYS A 141 9.99 -2.39 20.46
C LYS A 141 8.47 -2.17 20.42
N GLY A 142 7.82 -2.51 19.32
CA GLY A 142 6.36 -2.45 19.19
C GLY A 142 5.81 -1.20 18.51
N GLU A 143 6.65 -0.25 18.10
CA GLU A 143 6.25 0.96 17.38
C GLU A 143 7.17 1.23 16.19
N ALA A 144 6.60 1.70 15.08
CA ALA A 144 7.38 2.18 13.93
C ALA A 144 7.05 3.63 13.64
N THR A 145 8.06 4.45 13.46
CA THR A 145 7.92 5.87 13.12
C THR A 145 8.23 6.08 11.64
N PHE A 146 7.38 6.85 10.98
CA PHE A 146 7.51 7.27 9.59
C PHE A 146 7.44 8.78 9.49
N ARG A 147 8.15 9.35 8.52
CA ARG A 147 8.02 10.75 8.16
C ARG A 147 7.11 10.86 6.94
N THR A 148 6.06 11.66 7.05
CA THR A 148 5.11 11.90 5.95
C THR A 148 5.69 12.88 4.93
N ILE A 149 5.04 13.01 3.77
CA ILE A 149 5.40 14.02 2.75
C ILE A 149 5.20 15.45 3.31
N ALA A 150 4.22 15.66 4.17
CA ALA A 150 4.05 16.92 4.90
C ALA A 150 5.19 17.24 5.89
N GLY A 151 6.04 16.24 6.18
CA GLY A 151 7.08 16.34 7.18
C GLY A 151 6.61 16.11 8.62
N THR A 152 5.38 15.65 8.81
CA THR A 152 4.82 15.23 10.12
C THR A 152 5.30 13.84 10.49
N THR A 153 5.12 13.47 11.75
CA THR A 153 5.41 12.13 12.26
C THR A 153 4.16 11.27 12.24
N LEU A 154 4.29 10.07 11.69
CA LEU A 154 3.25 9.04 11.73
C LEU A 154 3.81 7.83 12.46
N ILE A 155 3.14 7.41 13.54
CA ILE A 155 3.52 6.24 14.31
C ILE A 155 2.58 5.08 13.93
N ALA A 156 3.15 3.88 13.74
CA ALA A 156 2.38 2.67 13.53
C ALA A 156 2.64 1.69 14.68
N LYS A 157 1.57 1.08 15.21
CA LYS A 157 1.62 -0.01 16.21
C LYS A 157 0.64 -1.12 15.83
N ILE A 158 0.76 -2.27 16.51
CA ILE A 158 -0.20 -3.37 16.39
C ILE A 158 -1.06 -3.36 17.66
N ASP A 159 -2.38 -3.28 17.48
CA ASP A 159 -3.35 -3.34 18.59
C ASP A 159 -3.58 -4.78 19.08
N ALA A 160 -4.39 -4.92 20.14
CA ALA A 160 -4.77 -6.21 20.72
C ALA A 160 -5.52 -7.13 19.74
N ASN A 161 -6.19 -6.55 18.73
CA ASN A 161 -6.91 -7.25 17.67
C ASN A 161 -6.03 -7.58 16.46
N ARG A 162 -4.71 -7.30 16.53
CA ARG A 162 -3.72 -7.46 15.47
C ARG A 162 -3.91 -6.52 14.27
N ASN A 163 -4.65 -5.44 14.44
CA ASN A 163 -4.72 -4.40 13.41
C ASN A 163 -3.46 -3.52 13.47
N ILE A 164 -3.07 -2.97 12.33
CA ILE A 164 -2.10 -1.87 12.31
C ILE A 164 -2.88 -0.58 12.54
N VAL A 165 -2.55 0.09 13.62
CA VAL A 165 -3.07 1.41 13.99
C VAL A 165 -2.00 2.44 13.64
N LEU A 166 -2.39 3.44 12.89
CA LEU A 166 -1.61 4.63 12.59
C LEU A 166 -2.00 5.73 13.57
N ILE A 167 -1.02 6.43 14.10
CA ILE A 167 -1.23 7.53 15.06
C ILE A 167 -0.56 8.77 14.50
N ASP A 168 -1.33 9.81 14.31
CA ASP A 168 -0.83 11.11 13.89
C ASP A 168 -0.16 11.87 15.04
N ASP A 169 0.40 13.03 14.75
CA ASP A 169 1.11 13.85 15.75
C ASP A 169 0.17 14.63 16.70
N ASN A 170 -1.16 14.57 16.49
CA ASN A 170 -2.18 14.99 17.46
C ASN A 170 -2.60 13.85 18.41
N GLY A 171 -2.18 12.61 18.14
CA GLY A 171 -2.60 11.41 18.85
C GLY A 171 -3.90 10.80 18.30
N GLY A 172 -4.38 11.29 17.14
CA GLY A 172 -5.51 10.68 16.42
C GLY A 172 -5.15 9.31 15.88
N GLU A 173 -6.07 8.36 15.99
CA GLU A 173 -5.84 6.97 15.58
C GLU A 173 -6.63 6.60 14.32
N SER A 174 -5.99 5.87 13.42
CA SER A 174 -6.60 5.32 12.23
C SER A 174 -6.16 3.88 11.96
N ILE A 175 -7.10 2.99 11.73
CA ILE A 175 -6.83 1.56 11.47
C ILE A 175 -6.68 1.33 9.97
N ILE A 176 -5.67 0.57 9.58
CA ILE A 176 -5.54 0.07 8.21
C ILE A 176 -6.55 -1.06 8.01
N SER A 177 -7.62 -0.79 7.25
CA SER A 177 -8.73 -1.71 7.02
C SER A 177 -8.52 -2.62 5.79
N LYS A 178 -7.90 -2.11 4.73
CA LYS A 178 -7.46 -2.84 3.53
C LYS A 178 -6.04 -2.42 3.20
N PHE A 179 -5.22 -3.37 2.76
CA PHE A 179 -3.79 -3.13 2.62
C PHE A 179 -3.20 -3.81 1.39
N ASP A 180 -1.96 -3.46 1.05
CA ASP A 180 -1.18 -4.03 -0.04
C ASP A 180 -1.91 -3.97 -1.38
N ILE A 181 -2.50 -2.81 -1.70
CA ILE A 181 -3.10 -2.53 -2.99
C ILE A 181 -2.01 -1.89 -3.84
N GLN A 182 -1.34 -2.73 -4.64
CA GLN A 182 -0.20 -2.30 -5.46
C GLN A 182 -0.64 -1.35 -6.56
N GLN A 183 0.14 -0.28 -6.76
CA GLN A 183 -0.05 0.74 -7.80
C GLN A 183 1.19 0.80 -8.70
N SER A 184 1.07 1.36 -9.90
CA SER A 184 2.23 1.56 -10.80
C SER A 184 3.26 2.53 -10.19
N ASN A 185 2.82 3.42 -9.33
CA ASN A 185 3.64 4.43 -8.68
C ASN A 185 3.73 4.29 -7.15
N GLY A 186 3.39 3.12 -6.58
CA GLY A 186 3.55 2.89 -5.14
C GLY A 186 2.59 1.88 -4.52
N MET A 187 2.14 2.18 -3.31
CA MET A 187 1.27 1.33 -2.50
C MET A 187 0.10 2.12 -1.95
N LEU A 188 -1.07 1.50 -1.91
CA LEU A 188 -2.28 2.06 -1.33
C LEU A 188 -2.74 1.20 -0.16
N HIS A 189 -3.02 1.83 0.98
CA HIS A 189 -3.67 1.23 2.14
C HIS A 189 -4.90 2.05 2.49
N ILE A 190 -6.01 1.39 2.76
CA ILE A 190 -7.26 2.06 3.12
C ILE A 190 -7.33 2.19 4.64
N VAL A 191 -7.67 3.37 5.09
CA VAL A 191 -7.78 3.72 6.51
C VAL A 191 -9.20 4.16 6.86
N ASN A 192 -9.58 3.93 8.12
CA ASN A 192 -10.95 4.14 8.60
C ASN A 192 -11.18 5.49 9.28
N SER A 193 -10.15 6.32 9.42
CA SER A 193 -10.22 7.69 9.97
C SER A 193 -9.19 8.56 9.24
N VAL A 194 -9.45 9.87 9.18
CA VAL A 194 -8.52 10.86 8.66
C VAL A 194 -7.41 11.09 9.69
N LEU A 195 -6.17 11.18 9.23
CA LEU A 195 -5.00 11.56 10.04
C LEU A 195 -4.90 13.09 10.03
N VAL A 196 -5.12 13.71 11.18
CA VAL A 196 -5.14 15.16 11.31
C VAL A 196 -3.81 15.65 11.89
N PRO A 197 -2.92 16.27 11.10
CA PRO A 197 -1.65 16.75 11.62
C PRO A 197 -1.83 17.95 12.56
N LYS A 198 -0.89 18.13 13.50
CA LYS A 198 -0.85 19.37 14.30
C LYS A 198 -0.76 20.58 13.40
N THR A 199 -1.57 21.57 13.69
CA THR A 199 -1.51 22.86 13.00
C THR A 199 -0.10 23.43 13.17
N LYS A 200 0.58 23.79 12.07
CA LYS A 200 1.83 24.53 12.17
C LYS A 200 1.51 25.92 12.74
N SER A 201 1.95 26.19 13.97
CA SER A 201 2.05 27.58 14.44
C SER A 201 3.07 28.27 13.55
N ILE A 202 2.61 29.20 12.72
CA ILE A 202 3.44 30.11 11.93
C ILE A 202 3.91 31.23 12.84
#